data_c485746b920a48d2b114dae8403fcbd1
#
_entry.id   c485746b920a48d2b114dae8403fcbd1
#
_cell.length_a   1.000
_cell.length_b   1.000
_cell.length_c   1.000
_cell.angle_alpha   90.00
_cell.angle_beta   90.00
_cell.angle_gamma   90.00
#
_symmetry.space_group_name_H-M   'P 1'
#
loop_
_entity.id
_entity.type
_entity.pdbx_description
1 polymer ?
#
loop_
_entity_poly.entity_id
_entity_poly.type
_entity_poly.pdbx_seq_one_letter_code
_entity_poly.pdbx_strand_id
1 'polypeptide(L)'
;MPKKLWEPSRELIKNSNLFKYEKFVSKNYKYNFSGKYKKLLNWSVKNPKDFWNSIWNYFEIIGAKTDKFKLTKDLINSKFFVNSKLNFAENLLAKNSNQKAITFVSENGYREQKSWKELNIDVKKIITFYKKINISEKDRIAAYTPNQIETVECFLGASAVGSIWSSCSPDFGVPGVIERFSQIKPKLLVITDKYYYNGKEINIIERLPKILKKIKSIKSVLILNYPGKKLRKFNKIKNIKIYNFTEIKKLEISRNKLKKFDFDHELAILYSSGTTGKPKCICHRSGGVLLQHLKEHQLHCNIKPVSYTHLRAHETAT
;
A
#
# COMPACT_ATOMS: atom_id res chain seq x y z
N MET A 1 10.56 -40.73 8.49
CA MET A 1 9.75 -39.52 8.15
C MET A 1 9.91 -38.51 9.31
N PRO A 2 10.04 -37.23 9.05
CA PRO A 2 10.12 -36.26 10.14
C PRO A 2 8.84 -36.27 10.98
N LYS A 3 8.99 -36.19 12.31
CA LYS A 3 7.86 -36.17 13.26
C LYS A 3 7.01 -34.92 13.03
N LYS A 4 5.71 -35.11 12.86
CA LYS A 4 4.76 -33.99 12.75
C LYS A 4 4.74 -33.22 14.07
N LEU A 5 5.09 -31.93 14.04
CA LEU A 5 5.19 -31.10 15.24
C LEU A 5 3.85 -30.47 15.63
N TRP A 6 3.02 -30.16 14.64
CA TRP A 6 1.73 -29.51 14.86
C TRP A 6 0.75 -29.80 13.71
N GLU A 7 -0.54 -29.82 14.02
CA GLU A 7 -1.65 -29.89 13.06
C GLU A 7 -2.81 -29.05 13.57
N PRO A 8 -3.49 -28.29 12.68
CA PRO A 8 -4.67 -27.54 13.07
C PRO A 8 -5.82 -28.47 13.46
N SER A 9 -6.55 -28.09 14.52
CA SER A 9 -7.76 -28.84 14.89
C SER A 9 -8.83 -28.75 13.79
N ARG A 10 -9.76 -29.71 13.77
CA ARG A 10 -10.90 -29.68 12.83
C ARG A 10 -11.75 -28.42 12.98
N GLU A 11 -11.89 -27.92 14.20
CA GLU A 11 -12.61 -26.68 14.49
C GLU A 11 -11.90 -25.46 13.92
N LEU A 12 -10.58 -25.36 14.11
CA LEU A 12 -9.76 -24.27 13.55
C LEU A 12 -9.86 -24.24 12.01
N ILE A 13 -9.81 -25.42 11.37
CA ILE A 13 -9.99 -25.54 9.91
C ILE A 13 -11.38 -25.03 9.50
N LYS A 14 -12.46 -25.51 10.12
CA LYS A 14 -13.84 -25.14 9.77
C LYS A 14 -14.11 -23.64 9.96
N ASN A 15 -13.47 -23.01 10.94
CA ASN A 15 -13.60 -21.60 11.25
C ASN A 15 -12.67 -20.69 10.43
N SER A 16 -11.79 -21.26 9.62
CA SER A 16 -10.86 -20.48 8.79
C SER A 16 -11.57 -19.80 7.61
N ASN A 17 -11.02 -18.64 7.20
CA ASN A 17 -11.49 -17.95 6.00
C ASN A 17 -11.23 -18.78 4.73
N LEU A 18 -10.15 -19.55 4.71
CA LEU A 18 -9.84 -20.45 3.60
C LEU A 18 -10.92 -21.52 3.40
N PHE A 19 -11.44 -22.10 4.49
CA PHE A 19 -12.52 -23.08 4.41
C PHE A 19 -13.84 -22.47 3.92
N LYS A 20 -14.14 -21.23 4.34
CA LYS A 20 -15.31 -20.50 3.83
C LYS A 20 -15.18 -20.22 2.33
N TYR A 21 -14.00 -19.81 1.89
CA TYR A 21 -13.69 -19.61 0.48
C TYR A 21 -13.79 -20.93 -0.32
N GLU A 22 -13.26 -22.05 0.21
CA GLU A 22 -13.39 -23.36 -0.41
C GLU A 22 -14.87 -23.72 -0.66
N LYS A 23 -15.75 -23.51 0.33
CA LYS A 23 -17.20 -23.72 0.18
C LYS A 23 -17.80 -22.83 -0.91
N PHE A 24 -17.40 -21.55 -0.94
CA PHE A 24 -17.86 -20.62 -1.98
C PHE A 24 -17.45 -21.10 -3.37
N VAL A 25 -16.19 -21.51 -3.56
CA VAL A 25 -15.70 -22.03 -4.86
C VAL A 25 -16.41 -23.32 -5.22
N SER A 26 -16.56 -24.25 -4.27
CA SER A 26 -17.27 -25.53 -4.51
C SER A 26 -18.68 -25.31 -5.02
N LYS A 27 -19.41 -24.33 -4.44
CA LYS A 27 -20.78 -24.00 -4.85
C LYS A 27 -20.85 -23.36 -6.23
N ASN A 28 -19.97 -22.39 -6.49
CA ASN A 28 -20.09 -21.53 -7.69
C ASN A 28 -19.34 -22.07 -8.92
N TYR A 29 -18.31 -22.89 -8.73
CA TYR A 29 -17.48 -23.46 -9.80
C TYR A 29 -17.62 -24.98 -9.93
N LYS A 30 -18.60 -25.58 -9.21
CA LYS A 30 -18.94 -27.03 -9.27
C LYS A 30 -17.73 -27.96 -9.08
N TYR A 31 -16.83 -27.61 -8.17
CA TYR A 31 -15.64 -28.38 -7.88
C TYR A 31 -15.60 -28.83 -6.42
N ASN A 32 -15.38 -30.14 -6.19
CA ASN A 32 -15.31 -30.69 -4.84
C ASN A 32 -13.85 -30.86 -4.36
N PHE A 33 -13.45 -30.02 -3.44
CA PHE A 33 -12.12 -30.07 -2.83
C PHE A 33 -12.02 -31.10 -1.67
N SER A 34 -13.15 -31.51 -1.10
CA SER A 34 -13.23 -32.45 0.04
C SER A 34 -12.38 -32.02 1.25
N GLY A 35 -12.25 -30.70 1.51
CA GLY A 35 -11.43 -30.14 2.58
C GLY A 35 -9.92 -30.37 2.40
N LYS A 36 -9.46 -30.71 1.20
CA LYS A 36 -8.03 -30.96 0.92
C LYS A 36 -7.38 -29.75 0.24
N TYR A 37 -6.59 -29.00 1.00
CA TYR A 37 -5.84 -27.84 0.49
C TYR A 37 -5.10 -28.09 -0.82
N LYS A 38 -4.45 -29.27 -0.96
CA LYS A 38 -3.73 -29.66 -2.17
C LYS A 38 -4.63 -29.71 -3.41
N LYS A 39 -5.90 -30.07 -3.26
CA LYS A 39 -6.88 -30.05 -4.37
C LYS A 39 -7.22 -28.61 -4.76
N LEU A 40 -7.43 -27.72 -3.80
CA LEU A 40 -7.68 -26.31 -4.05
C LEU A 40 -6.47 -25.66 -4.74
N LEU A 41 -5.26 -25.92 -4.26
CA LEU A 41 -4.01 -25.46 -4.90
C LEU A 41 -3.90 -25.94 -6.34
N ASN A 42 -4.06 -27.24 -6.59
CA ASN A 42 -4.00 -27.80 -7.93
C ASN A 42 -5.05 -27.21 -8.87
N TRP A 43 -6.27 -26.99 -8.35
CA TRP A 43 -7.33 -26.34 -9.12
C TRP A 43 -6.97 -24.90 -9.48
N SER A 44 -6.44 -24.13 -8.53
CA SER A 44 -6.07 -22.72 -8.77
C SER A 44 -4.97 -22.57 -9.83
N VAL A 45 -4.02 -23.52 -9.89
CA VAL A 45 -2.96 -23.53 -10.89
C VAL A 45 -3.49 -23.96 -12.28
N LYS A 46 -4.34 -24.99 -12.32
CA LYS A 46 -4.91 -25.50 -13.58
C LYS A 46 -5.98 -24.60 -14.19
N ASN A 47 -6.68 -23.80 -13.34
CA ASN A 47 -7.79 -22.94 -13.76
C ASN A 47 -7.57 -21.49 -13.32
N PRO A 48 -6.50 -20.81 -13.78
CA PRO A 48 -6.14 -19.47 -13.28
C PRO A 48 -7.24 -18.43 -13.56
N LYS A 49 -8.00 -18.54 -14.63
CA LYS A 49 -9.15 -17.64 -14.91
C LYS A 49 -10.23 -17.79 -13.85
N ASP A 50 -10.67 -19.00 -13.57
CA ASP A 50 -11.73 -19.27 -12.60
C ASP A 50 -11.27 -18.94 -11.18
N PHE A 51 -10.01 -19.24 -10.87
CA PHE A 51 -9.42 -18.90 -9.58
C PHE A 51 -9.45 -17.39 -9.32
N TRP A 52 -8.91 -16.57 -10.22
CA TRP A 52 -8.88 -15.13 -10.01
C TRP A 52 -10.26 -14.49 -10.10
N ASN A 53 -11.15 -15.02 -10.95
CA ASN A 53 -12.57 -14.63 -10.96
C ASN A 53 -13.26 -14.93 -9.64
N SER A 54 -12.97 -16.09 -9.04
CA SER A 54 -13.52 -16.45 -7.73
C SER A 54 -13.03 -15.54 -6.62
N ILE A 55 -11.75 -15.11 -6.65
CA ILE A 55 -11.19 -14.12 -5.70
C ILE A 55 -11.91 -12.77 -5.84
N TRP A 56 -12.05 -12.26 -7.07
CA TRP A 56 -12.79 -11.02 -7.31
C TRP A 56 -14.20 -11.06 -6.75
N ASN A 57 -14.94 -12.14 -7.04
CA ASN A 57 -16.34 -12.28 -6.64
C ASN A 57 -16.49 -12.53 -5.13
N TYR A 58 -15.62 -13.36 -4.54
CA TYR A 58 -15.65 -13.67 -3.11
C TYR A 58 -15.40 -12.45 -2.22
N PHE A 59 -14.50 -11.56 -2.64
CA PHE A 59 -14.18 -10.33 -1.92
C PHE A 59 -14.99 -9.13 -2.39
N GLU A 60 -15.96 -9.31 -3.30
CA GLU A 60 -16.87 -8.25 -3.77
C GLU A 60 -16.12 -6.98 -4.20
N ILE A 61 -15.08 -7.13 -5.04
CA ILE A 61 -14.22 -6.03 -5.45
C ILE A 61 -15.03 -4.90 -6.10
N ILE A 62 -14.90 -3.69 -5.59
CA ILE A 62 -15.54 -2.49 -6.12
C ILE A 62 -14.87 -2.09 -7.44
N GLY A 63 -15.51 -2.36 -8.56
CA GLY A 63 -14.97 -2.07 -9.87
C GLY A 63 -15.92 -2.41 -11.02
N ALA A 64 -15.52 -2.05 -12.23
CA ALA A 64 -16.14 -2.51 -13.46
C ALA A 64 -15.38 -3.74 -13.96
N LYS A 65 -15.94 -4.93 -13.72
CA LYS A 65 -15.30 -6.21 -14.01
C LYS A 65 -15.56 -6.64 -15.45
N THR A 66 -14.54 -7.20 -16.08
CA THR A 66 -14.68 -8.04 -17.29
C THR A 66 -14.01 -9.38 -17.02
N ASP A 67 -14.48 -10.44 -17.70
CA ASP A 67 -13.89 -11.79 -17.58
C ASP A 67 -12.89 -12.07 -18.72
N LYS A 68 -12.21 -11.01 -19.20
CA LYS A 68 -11.25 -11.12 -20.29
C LYS A 68 -9.83 -11.32 -19.76
N PHE A 69 -9.19 -12.40 -20.20
CA PHE A 69 -7.83 -12.78 -19.86
C PHE A 69 -7.02 -13.04 -21.13
N LYS A 70 -5.77 -12.57 -21.17
CA LYS A 70 -4.80 -12.91 -22.21
C LYS A 70 -3.63 -13.63 -21.53
N LEU A 71 -3.77 -14.94 -21.33
CA LEU A 71 -2.75 -15.77 -20.69
C LEU A 71 -1.74 -16.24 -21.73
N THR A 72 -0.48 -16.09 -21.41
CA THR A 72 0.65 -16.57 -22.21
C THR A 72 1.44 -17.61 -21.43
N LYS A 73 2.33 -18.36 -22.09
CA LYS A 73 3.25 -19.31 -21.41
C LYS A 73 4.15 -18.59 -20.42
N ASP A 74 4.55 -17.37 -20.72
CA ASP A 74 5.27 -16.47 -19.85
C ASP A 74 4.29 -15.62 -19.03
N LEU A 75 4.22 -15.86 -17.73
CA LEU A 75 3.31 -15.15 -16.82
C LEU A 75 3.54 -13.63 -16.81
N ILE A 76 4.74 -13.15 -17.08
CA ILE A 76 5.08 -11.72 -17.10
C ILE A 76 4.27 -10.99 -18.19
N ASN A 77 4.04 -11.65 -19.33
CA ASN A 77 3.30 -11.11 -20.46
C ASN A 77 1.80 -11.42 -20.38
N SER A 78 1.35 -12.17 -19.38
CA SER A 78 -0.05 -12.47 -19.17
C SER A 78 -0.81 -11.25 -18.66
N LYS A 79 -2.02 -11.02 -19.18
CA LYS A 79 -2.91 -9.96 -18.72
C LYS A 79 -4.18 -10.56 -18.14
N PHE A 80 -4.50 -10.10 -16.94
CA PHE A 80 -5.68 -10.49 -16.18
C PHE A 80 -6.71 -9.36 -16.25
N PHE A 81 -7.98 -9.70 -16.30
CA PHE A 81 -9.11 -8.74 -16.26
C PHE A 81 -8.95 -7.57 -17.24
N VAL A 82 -8.61 -7.89 -18.49
CA VAL A 82 -8.39 -6.89 -19.55
C VAL A 82 -9.64 -5.99 -19.68
N ASN A 83 -9.45 -4.67 -19.68
CA ASN A 83 -10.48 -3.62 -19.68
C ASN A 83 -11.33 -3.53 -18.40
N SER A 84 -11.02 -4.29 -17.35
CA SER A 84 -11.61 -4.04 -16.02
C SER A 84 -11.05 -2.78 -15.41
N LYS A 85 -11.90 -2.07 -14.65
CA LYS A 85 -11.50 -0.81 -13.99
C LYS A 85 -11.87 -0.82 -12.52
N LEU A 86 -10.94 -0.37 -11.68
CA LEU A 86 -11.13 -0.22 -10.23
C LEU A 86 -10.34 0.98 -9.70
N ASN A 87 -10.59 1.33 -8.46
CA ASN A 87 -9.72 2.24 -7.71
C ASN A 87 -9.22 1.50 -6.46
N PHE A 88 -7.91 1.41 -6.31
CA PHE A 88 -7.30 0.69 -5.20
C PHE A 88 -7.71 1.27 -3.84
N ALA A 89 -7.64 2.60 -3.69
CA ALA A 89 -8.03 3.27 -2.45
C ALA A 89 -9.53 3.12 -2.14
N GLU A 90 -10.40 3.12 -3.16
CA GLU A 90 -11.84 2.92 -2.98
C GLU A 90 -12.13 1.57 -2.31
N ASN A 91 -11.43 0.52 -2.70
CA ASN A 91 -11.57 -0.80 -2.12
C ASN A 91 -11.05 -0.88 -0.67
N LEU A 92 -9.91 -0.25 -0.37
CA LEU A 92 -9.35 -0.24 0.98
C LEU A 92 -10.16 0.64 1.94
N LEU A 93 -10.80 1.69 1.43
CA LEU A 93 -11.58 2.66 2.20
C LEU A 93 -13.10 2.41 2.16
N ALA A 94 -13.53 1.26 1.66
CA ALA A 94 -14.95 0.91 1.57
C ALA A 94 -15.65 0.92 2.94
N LYS A 95 -14.91 0.61 4.01
CA LYS A 95 -15.42 0.67 5.37
C LYS A 95 -15.45 2.11 5.87
N ASN A 96 -16.60 2.54 6.39
CA ASN A 96 -16.79 3.87 6.96
C ASN A 96 -17.51 3.75 8.32
N SER A 97 -16.74 3.53 9.38
CA SER A 97 -17.26 3.31 10.72
C SER A 97 -16.35 3.94 11.77
N ASN A 98 -16.84 4.07 13.00
CA ASN A 98 -16.05 4.52 14.14
C ASN A 98 -15.12 3.44 14.71
N GLN A 99 -15.13 2.23 14.13
CA GLN A 99 -14.18 1.19 14.51
C GLN A 99 -12.75 1.59 14.15
N LYS A 100 -11.80 1.13 14.96
CA LYS A 100 -10.38 1.35 14.77
C LYS A 100 -9.91 0.81 13.41
N ALA A 101 -9.27 1.67 12.61
CA ALA A 101 -8.69 1.32 11.33
C ALA A 101 -7.18 1.12 11.43
N ILE A 102 -6.48 2.04 12.11
CA ILE A 102 -5.03 2.07 12.18
C ILE A 102 -4.57 2.52 13.55
N THR A 103 -3.49 1.93 14.03
CA THR A 103 -2.80 2.32 15.26
C THR A 103 -1.33 2.53 14.95
N PHE A 104 -0.79 3.67 15.33
CA PHE A 104 0.64 3.97 15.29
C PHE A 104 1.20 3.94 16.72
N VAL A 105 2.35 3.31 16.87
CA VAL A 105 3.11 3.30 18.13
C VAL A 105 4.56 3.64 17.80
N SER A 106 5.10 4.63 18.49
CA SER A 106 6.48 5.08 18.32
C SER A 106 7.36 4.59 19.48
N GLU A 107 8.65 4.45 19.25
CA GLU A 107 9.63 4.08 20.27
C GLU A 107 9.67 5.04 21.48
N ASN A 108 9.29 6.31 21.30
CA ASN A 108 9.21 7.30 22.39
C ASN A 108 7.92 7.19 23.22
N GLY A 109 7.14 6.12 23.06
CA GLY A 109 5.88 5.88 23.77
C GLY A 109 4.68 6.61 23.20
N TYR A 110 4.82 7.43 22.16
CA TYR A 110 3.68 8.08 21.51
C TYR A 110 2.79 7.03 20.83
N ARG A 111 1.48 7.16 21.05
CA ARG A 111 0.47 6.30 20.46
C ARG A 111 -0.65 7.12 19.87
N GLU A 112 -1.04 6.81 18.65
CA GLU A 112 -2.17 7.42 17.94
C GLU A 112 -3.04 6.33 17.30
N GLN A 113 -4.35 6.56 17.27
CA GLN A 113 -5.31 5.67 16.63
C GLN A 113 -6.26 6.48 15.78
N LYS A 114 -6.65 5.95 14.62
CA LYS A 114 -7.73 6.51 13.81
C LYS A 114 -8.78 5.46 13.51
N SER A 115 -10.02 5.89 13.48
CA SER A 115 -11.15 5.13 12.99
C SER A 115 -11.16 5.09 11.45
N TRP A 116 -11.93 4.19 10.87
CA TRP A 116 -12.18 4.16 9.42
C TRP A 116 -12.78 5.47 8.90
N LYS A 117 -13.67 6.10 9.68
CA LYS A 117 -14.27 7.39 9.32
C LYS A 117 -13.22 8.51 9.26
N GLU A 118 -12.37 8.63 10.27
CA GLU A 118 -11.29 9.61 10.31
C GLU A 118 -10.28 9.40 9.18
N LEU A 119 -9.85 8.16 8.96
CA LEU A 119 -8.95 7.81 7.86
C LEU A 119 -9.54 8.20 6.49
N ASN A 120 -10.83 7.91 6.26
CA ASN A 120 -11.53 8.31 5.03
C ASN A 120 -11.56 9.83 4.85
N ILE A 121 -11.83 10.59 5.92
CA ILE A 121 -11.85 12.06 5.88
C ILE A 121 -10.46 12.59 5.53
N ASP A 122 -9.42 12.12 6.20
CA ASP A 122 -8.08 12.63 6.00
C ASP A 122 -7.53 12.27 4.61
N VAL A 123 -7.78 11.06 4.12
CA VAL A 123 -7.44 10.70 2.73
C VAL A 123 -8.16 11.59 1.71
N LYS A 124 -9.44 11.95 1.93
CA LYS A 124 -10.15 12.89 1.05
C LYS A 124 -9.53 14.28 1.04
N LYS A 125 -9.01 14.77 2.16
CA LYS A 125 -8.27 16.03 2.24
C LYS A 125 -6.97 15.97 1.45
N ILE A 126 -6.25 14.84 1.52
CA ILE A 126 -5.04 14.61 0.72
C ILE A 126 -5.36 14.57 -0.77
N ILE A 127 -6.44 13.93 -1.17
CA ILE A 127 -6.90 13.94 -2.57
C ILE A 127 -7.15 15.39 -3.03
N THR A 128 -7.81 16.21 -2.21
CA THR A 128 -8.02 17.65 -2.49
C THR A 128 -6.69 18.38 -2.64
N PHE A 129 -5.76 18.13 -1.73
CA PHE A 129 -4.42 18.71 -1.79
C PHE A 129 -3.67 18.31 -3.07
N TYR A 130 -3.63 17.03 -3.41
CA TYR A 130 -2.95 16.55 -4.62
C TYR A 130 -3.52 17.20 -5.89
N LYS A 131 -4.85 17.31 -5.99
CA LYS A 131 -5.50 18.02 -7.10
C LYS A 131 -5.10 19.50 -7.14
N LYS A 132 -5.08 20.18 -5.98
CA LYS A 132 -4.70 21.60 -5.86
C LYS A 132 -3.27 21.88 -6.34
N ILE A 133 -2.35 20.94 -6.16
CA ILE A 133 -0.96 21.05 -6.63
C ILE A 133 -0.70 20.38 -7.98
N ASN A 134 -1.79 20.07 -8.72
CA ASN A 134 -1.75 19.43 -10.02
C ASN A 134 -1.02 18.08 -10.06
N ILE A 135 -1.15 17.27 -8.98
CA ILE A 135 -0.78 15.87 -9.00
C ILE A 135 -1.93 15.08 -9.63
N SER A 136 -1.62 14.27 -10.61
CA SER A 136 -2.58 13.53 -11.43
C SER A 136 -2.14 12.11 -11.71
N GLU A 137 -2.92 11.43 -12.53
CA GLU A 137 -2.65 10.07 -13.00
C GLU A 137 -1.23 9.94 -13.56
N LYS A 138 -0.54 8.87 -13.15
CA LYS A 138 0.85 8.54 -13.55
C LYS A 138 1.94 9.52 -13.07
N ASP A 139 1.60 10.61 -12.39
CA ASP A 139 2.62 11.38 -11.67
C ASP A 139 3.24 10.50 -10.58
N ARG A 140 4.53 10.62 -10.35
CA ARG A 140 5.23 9.85 -9.32
C ARG A 140 5.40 10.68 -8.07
N ILE A 141 5.03 10.09 -6.93
CA ILE A 141 5.19 10.64 -5.59
C ILE A 141 6.23 9.79 -4.87
N ALA A 142 7.31 10.42 -4.44
CA ALA A 142 8.30 9.77 -3.59
C ALA A 142 8.06 10.11 -2.12
N ALA A 143 8.26 9.14 -1.22
CA ALA A 143 8.14 9.34 0.21
C ALA A 143 9.41 8.89 0.94
N TYR A 144 9.94 9.76 1.76
CA TYR A 144 11.09 9.50 2.63
C TYR A 144 10.63 9.69 4.08
N THR A 145 9.93 8.66 4.58
CA THR A 145 9.11 8.73 5.79
C THR A 145 9.11 7.40 6.54
N PRO A 146 8.93 7.40 7.86
CA PRO A 146 8.63 6.18 8.60
C PRO A 146 7.18 5.73 8.36
N ASN A 147 6.81 4.60 8.95
CA ASN A 147 5.44 4.04 8.87
C ASN A 147 4.47 4.75 9.82
N GLN A 148 4.38 6.09 9.75
CA GLN A 148 3.37 6.86 10.47
C GLN A 148 2.04 6.90 9.72
N ILE A 149 0.95 7.28 10.41
CA ILE A 149 -0.41 7.26 9.85
C ILE A 149 -0.50 8.12 8.58
N GLU A 150 0.09 9.31 8.61
CA GLU A 150 0.09 10.26 7.49
C GLU A 150 0.79 9.70 6.24
N THR A 151 1.76 8.80 6.41
CA THR A 151 2.39 8.10 5.28
C THR A 151 1.40 7.19 4.57
N VAL A 152 0.60 6.45 5.34
CA VAL A 152 -0.47 5.59 4.80
C VAL A 152 -1.56 6.42 4.13
N GLU A 153 -1.96 7.53 4.74
CA GLU A 153 -2.94 8.46 4.18
C GLU A 153 -2.44 9.05 2.84
N CYS A 154 -1.18 9.46 2.77
CA CYS A 154 -0.55 9.95 1.53
C CYS A 154 -0.51 8.88 0.44
N PHE A 155 -0.18 7.64 0.77
CA PHE A 155 -0.23 6.51 -0.17
C PHE A 155 -1.64 6.25 -0.69
N LEU A 156 -2.64 6.21 0.19
CA LEU A 156 -4.03 6.02 -0.21
C LEU A 156 -4.54 7.18 -1.06
N GLY A 157 -4.17 8.42 -0.72
CA GLY A 157 -4.46 9.59 -1.53
C GLY A 157 -3.83 9.52 -2.92
N ALA A 158 -2.58 9.07 -3.02
CA ALA A 158 -1.87 8.88 -4.29
C ALA A 158 -2.58 7.85 -5.18
N SER A 159 -2.90 6.68 -4.60
CA SER A 159 -3.62 5.63 -5.34
C SER A 159 -5.03 6.06 -5.75
N ALA A 160 -5.71 6.90 -4.94
CA ALA A 160 -7.04 7.44 -5.25
C ALA A 160 -7.05 8.36 -6.47
N VAL A 161 -5.98 9.15 -6.69
CA VAL A 161 -5.85 10.03 -7.87
C VAL A 161 -5.12 9.36 -9.05
N GLY A 162 -4.71 8.11 -8.91
CA GLY A 162 -3.98 7.34 -9.92
C GLY A 162 -2.51 7.72 -10.07
N SER A 163 -1.93 8.36 -9.05
CA SER A 163 -0.48 8.62 -8.99
C SER A 163 0.27 7.37 -8.54
N ILE A 164 1.53 7.26 -8.94
CA ILE A 164 2.40 6.14 -8.63
C ILE A 164 3.21 6.47 -7.38
N TRP A 165 3.07 5.66 -6.35
CA TRP A 165 3.77 5.81 -5.08
C TRP A 165 5.13 5.12 -5.10
N SER A 166 6.12 5.71 -4.40
CA SER A 166 7.37 5.03 -4.08
C SER A 166 7.91 5.53 -2.75
N SER A 167 8.35 4.64 -1.88
CA SER A 167 8.85 5.03 -0.55
C SER A 167 10.20 4.41 -0.25
N CYS A 168 10.97 5.13 0.56
CA CYS A 168 12.19 4.66 1.21
C CYS A 168 12.08 4.85 2.71
N SER A 169 12.62 3.91 3.49
CA SER A 169 12.80 4.07 4.93
C SER A 169 13.67 5.30 5.22
N PRO A 170 13.39 6.05 6.29
CA PRO A 170 14.25 7.15 6.75
C PRO A 170 15.65 6.69 7.15
N ASP A 171 15.89 5.38 7.36
CA ASP A 171 17.21 4.80 7.64
C ASP A 171 18.17 4.89 6.46
N PHE A 172 17.65 4.98 5.23
CA PHE A 172 18.51 5.19 4.08
C PHE A 172 19.23 6.53 4.17
N GLY A 173 20.54 6.51 3.95
CA GLY A 173 21.33 7.73 3.77
C GLY A 173 20.93 8.49 2.49
N VAL A 174 21.32 9.77 2.41
CA VAL A 174 21.07 10.60 1.22
C VAL A 174 21.47 9.93 -0.10
N PRO A 175 22.64 9.25 -0.22
CA PRO A 175 23.00 8.55 -1.46
C PRO A 175 21.99 7.48 -1.86
N GLY A 176 21.54 6.64 -0.91
CA GLY A 176 20.57 5.57 -1.18
C GLY A 176 19.19 6.09 -1.61
N VAL A 177 18.76 7.25 -1.06
CA VAL A 177 17.52 7.92 -1.48
C VAL A 177 17.66 8.48 -2.89
N ILE A 178 18.77 9.15 -3.20
CA ILE A 178 19.05 9.72 -4.53
C ILE A 178 19.10 8.61 -5.57
N GLU A 179 19.80 7.52 -5.29
CA GLU A 179 19.96 6.40 -6.21
C GLU A 179 18.61 5.80 -6.63
N ARG A 180 17.65 5.73 -5.72
CA ARG A 180 16.30 5.22 -5.97
C ARG A 180 15.43 6.25 -6.68
N PHE A 181 15.24 7.39 -6.07
CA PHE A 181 14.26 8.37 -6.53
C PHE A 181 14.66 9.08 -7.81
N SER A 182 15.96 9.18 -8.14
CA SER A 182 16.39 9.72 -9.44
C SER A 182 15.88 8.89 -10.62
N GLN A 183 15.75 7.57 -10.46
CA GLN A 183 15.30 6.68 -11.52
C GLN A 183 13.83 6.94 -11.89
N ILE A 184 13.00 7.26 -10.89
CA ILE A 184 11.54 7.42 -11.07
C ILE A 184 11.12 8.86 -11.34
N LYS A 185 12.02 9.84 -11.19
CA LYS A 185 11.78 11.28 -11.45
C LYS A 185 10.48 11.79 -10.79
N PRO A 186 10.33 11.75 -9.45
CA PRO A 186 9.11 12.13 -8.77
C PRO A 186 8.83 13.64 -8.92
N LYS A 187 7.53 14.00 -8.96
CA LYS A 187 7.05 15.38 -9.01
C LYS A 187 6.85 15.97 -7.62
N LEU A 188 6.42 15.12 -6.66
CA LEU A 188 6.25 15.46 -5.25
C LEU A 188 7.17 14.58 -4.41
N LEU A 189 7.81 15.19 -3.41
CA LEU A 189 8.49 14.49 -2.32
C LEU A 189 7.69 14.69 -1.03
N VAL A 190 7.25 13.59 -0.42
CA VAL A 190 6.74 13.55 0.95
C VAL A 190 7.90 13.19 1.87
N ILE A 191 8.16 13.99 2.89
CA ILE A 191 9.29 13.80 3.80
C ILE A 191 8.87 14.05 5.24
N THR A 192 9.34 13.23 6.19
CA THR A 192 9.16 13.54 7.60
C THR A 192 10.22 14.53 8.07
N ASP A 193 9.90 15.33 9.09
CA ASP A 193 10.90 16.22 9.72
C ASP A 193 11.97 15.41 10.45
N LYS A 194 11.58 14.35 11.15
CA LYS A 194 12.42 13.48 11.97
C LYS A 194 11.76 12.13 12.21
N TYR A 195 12.47 11.21 12.84
CA TYR A 195 11.92 9.97 13.40
C TYR A 195 12.76 9.52 14.60
N TYR A 196 12.27 8.52 15.34
CA TYR A 196 12.98 7.88 16.44
C TYR A 196 13.46 6.49 16.03
N TYR A 197 14.70 6.19 16.35
CA TYR A 197 15.28 4.87 16.14
C TYR A 197 16.32 4.58 17.21
N ASN A 198 16.22 3.43 17.86
CA ASN A 198 17.10 2.98 18.94
C ASN A 198 17.27 4.05 20.05
N GLY A 199 16.13 4.62 20.49
CA GLY A 199 16.07 5.66 21.53
C GLY A 199 16.59 7.04 21.11
N LYS A 200 17.01 7.24 19.86
CA LYS A 200 17.56 8.52 19.36
C LYS A 200 16.59 9.23 18.43
N GLU A 201 16.50 10.55 18.59
CA GLU A 201 15.82 11.42 17.60
C GLU A 201 16.76 11.68 16.42
N ILE A 202 16.34 11.30 15.21
CA ILE A 202 17.11 11.47 13.99
C ILE A 202 16.43 12.53 13.11
N ASN A 203 17.16 13.61 12.82
CA ASN A 203 16.67 14.71 12.00
C ASN A 203 16.78 14.35 10.51
N ILE A 204 15.67 14.32 9.82
CA ILE A 204 15.59 13.95 8.40
C ILE A 204 15.52 15.20 7.51
N ILE A 205 14.85 16.25 7.97
CA ILE A 205 14.61 17.44 7.13
C ILE A 205 15.92 18.13 6.68
N GLU A 206 17.00 18.01 7.44
CA GLU A 206 18.31 18.56 7.08
C GLU A 206 18.92 17.90 5.83
N ARG A 207 18.43 16.72 5.46
CA ARG A 207 18.85 16.00 4.24
C ARG A 207 18.19 16.56 2.98
N LEU A 208 17.07 17.28 3.12
CA LEU A 208 16.25 17.76 2.01
C LEU A 208 17.01 18.60 0.98
N PRO A 209 17.86 19.61 1.34
CA PRO A 209 18.57 20.39 0.35
C PRO A 209 19.50 19.54 -0.55
N LYS A 210 20.16 18.53 0.03
CA LYS A 210 21.04 17.62 -0.71
C LYS A 210 20.25 16.76 -1.72
N ILE A 211 19.05 16.29 -1.32
CA ILE A 211 18.15 15.50 -2.17
C ILE A 211 17.66 16.37 -3.35
N LEU A 212 17.16 17.58 -3.10
CA LEU A 212 16.64 18.50 -4.10
C LEU A 212 17.71 18.99 -5.07
N LYS A 213 18.96 19.13 -4.61
CA LYS A 213 20.10 19.47 -5.48
C LYS A 213 20.29 18.41 -6.57
N LYS A 214 20.02 17.15 -6.29
CA LYS A 214 20.24 16.02 -7.22
C LYS A 214 19.00 15.62 -8.00
N ILE A 215 17.80 15.70 -7.41
CA ILE A 215 16.55 15.25 -8.04
C ILE A 215 15.74 16.46 -8.52
N LYS A 216 16.07 16.98 -9.69
CA LYS A 216 15.49 18.20 -10.28
C LYS A 216 14.03 18.08 -10.72
N SER A 217 13.50 16.86 -10.80
CA SER A 217 12.10 16.60 -11.14
C SER A 217 11.12 17.00 -10.03
N ILE A 218 11.57 17.07 -8.77
CA ILE A 218 10.75 17.47 -7.63
C ILE A 218 10.38 18.95 -7.78
N LYS A 219 9.06 19.23 -7.83
CA LYS A 219 8.50 20.59 -7.91
C LYS A 219 7.89 21.05 -6.60
N SER A 220 7.50 20.07 -5.77
CA SER A 220 6.85 20.33 -4.48
C SER A 220 7.35 19.36 -3.41
N VAL A 221 7.32 19.82 -2.16
CA VAL A 221 7.64 19.01 -0.98
C VAL A 221 6.49 19.10 -0.01
N LEU A 222 6.05 17.98 0.52
CA LEU A 222 5.12 17.88 1.64
C LEU A 222 5.88 17.41 2.87
N ILE A 223 5.90 18.23 3.92
CA ILE A 223 6.55 17.87 5.17
C ILE A 223 5.51 17.29 6.12
N LEU A 224 5.75 16.05 6.55
CA LEU A 224 5.01 15.41 7.63
C LEU A 224 5.69 15.70 8.95
N ASN A 225 4.91 16.14 9.93
CA ASN A 225 5.40 16.27 11.29
C ASN A 225 5.48 14.90 11.92
N TYR A 226 6.60 14.56 12.53
CA TYR A 226 6.62 13.36 13.34
C TYR A 226 5.64 13.51 14.52
N PRO A 227 4.77 12.52 14.79
CA PRO A 227 3.72 12.63 15.78
C PRO A 227 4.21 13.05 17.17
N GLY A 228 3.40 13.87 17.87
CA GLY A 228 3.67 14.31 19.25
C GLY A 228 4.60 15.52 19.41
N LYS A 229 5.10 16.15 18.33
CA LYS A 229 5.98 17.33 18.46
C LYS A 229 5.68 18.43 17.43
N LYS A 230 6.04 19.69 17.78
CA LYS A 230 5.89 20.84 16.88
C LYS A 230 6.89 20.76 15.72
N LEU A 231 6.45 21.17 14.54
CA LEU A 231 7.29 21.31 13.36
C LEU A 231 8.43 22.30 13.63
N ARG A 232 9.65 21.96 13.24
CA ARG A 232 10.74 22.93 13.15
C ARG A 232 10.51 23.88 11.97
N LYS A 233 10.81 25.16 12.15
CA LYS A 233 10.79 26.12 11.04
C LYS A 233 11.79 25.67 9.97
N PHE A 234 11.36 25.69 8.71
CA PHE A 234 12.19 25.31 7.58
C PHE A 234 12.39 26.51 6.65
N ASN A 235 13.62 26.73 6.18
CA ASN A 235 13.92 27.82 5.28
C ASN A 235 13.34 27.58 3.89
N LYS A 236 12.83 28.62 3.25
CA LYS A 236 12.35 28.55 1.87
C LYS A 236 13.47 28.10 0.94
N ILE A 237 13.17 27.17 0.04
CA ILE A 237 14.08 26.73 -1.02
C ILE A 237 13.62 27.34 -2.34
N LYS A 238 14.53 28.01 -3.05
CA LYS A 238 14.24 28.66 -4.33
C LYS A 238 13.65 27.66 -5.33
N ASN A 239 12.54 28.04 -5.99
CA ASN A 239 11.86 27.26 -7.02
C ASN A 239 11.20 25.95 -6.54
N ILE A 240 11.03 25.73 -5.22
CA ILE A 240 10.33 24.56 -4.66
C ILE A 240 9.19 25.06 -3.79
N LYS A 241 7.97 24.54 -4.04
CA LYS A 241 6.81 24.79 -3.18
C LYS A 241 6.83 23.82 -2.00
N ILE A 242 6.87 24.35 -0.78
CA ILE A 242 6.90 23.54 0.45
C ILE A 242 5.56 23.69 1.14
N TYR A 243 4.98 22.56 1.52
CA TYR A 243 3.70 22.45 2.22
C TYR A 243 3.88 21.70 3.51
N ASN A 244 3.08 22.06 4.52
CA ASN A 244 3.00 21.36 5.79
C ASN A 244 1.73 20.52 5.87
N PHE A 245 1.84 19.33 6.42
CA PHE A 245 0.69 18.44 6.56
C PHE A 245 -0.43 19.03 7.42
N THR A 246 -0.10 19.90 8.39
CA THR A 246 -1.09 20.61 9.22
C THR A 246 -2.01 21.54 8.41
N GLU A 247 -1.54 22.04 7.26
CA GLU A 247 -2.36 22.85 6.35
C GLU A 247 -3.37 21.97 5.59
N ILE A 248 -2.98 20.73 5.28
CA ILE A 248 -3.87 19.78 4.60
C ILE A 248 -5.05 19.40 5.49
N LYS A 249 -4.83 19.25 6.80
CA LYS A 249 -5.91 18.96 7.76
C LYS A 249 -7.03 20.00 7.78
N LYS A 250 -6.77 21.22 7.31
CA LYS A 250 -7.74 22.32 7.23
C LYS A 250 -8.50 22.39 5.90
N LEU A 251 -8.12 21.58 4.92
CA LEU A 251 -8.76 21.59 3.60
C LEU A 251 -10.18 21.00 3.67
N GLU A 252 -11.05 21.57 2.86
CA GLU A 252 -12.37 21.00 2.61
C GLU A 252 -12.26 19.72 1.78
N ILE A 253 -13.16 18.79 2.01
CA ILE A 253 -13.21 17.52 1.30
C ILE A 253 -14.00 17.64 0.00
N SER A 254 -13.39 17.21 -1.10
CA SER A 254 -14.11 17.01 -2.36
C SER A 254 -15.12 15.87 -2.22
N ARG A 255 -16.37 16.11 -2.62
CA ARG A 255 -17.44 15.09 -2.65
C ARG A 255 -17.46 14.27 -3.94
N ASN A 256 -16.54 14.49 -4.86
CA ASN A 256 -16.51 13.81 -6.15
C ASN A 256 -16.21 12.32 -5.99
N LYS A 257 -16.92 11.51 -6.79
CA LYS A 257 -16.60 10.08 -6.91
C LYS A 257 -15.16 9.88 -7.38
N LEU A 258 -14.50 8.82 -6.89
CA LEU A 258 -13.17 8.46 -7.32
C LEU A 258 -13.17 7.94 -8.75
N LYS A 259 -12.19 8.39 -9.54
CA LYS A 259 -11.96 7.84 -10.89
C LYS A 259 -11.53 6.39 -10.77
N LYS A 260 -12.05 5.52 -11.61
CA LYS A 260 -11.56 4.14 -11.74
C LYS A 260 -10.50 4.08 -12.84
N PHE A 261 -9.44 3.33 -12.57
CA PHE A 261 -8.29 3.12 -13.46
C PHE A 261 -8.29 1.69 -13.98
N ASP A 262 -7.58 1.43 -15.06
CA ASP A 262 -7.42 0.08 -15.60
C ASP A 262 -6.86 -0.89 -14.54
N PHE A 263 -7.20 -2.15 -14.63
CA PHE A 263 -6.74 -3.20 -13.72
C PHE A 263 -5.20 -3.22 -13.59
N ASP A 264 -4.52 -3.01 -14.72
CA ASP A 264 -3.05 -2.97 -14.80
C ASP A 264 -2.43 -1.59 -14.54
N HIS A 265 -3.21 -0.63 -14.02
CA HIS A 265 -2.69 0.70 -13.68
C HIS A 265 -1.57 0.60 -12.62
N GLU A 266 -0.49 1.35 -12.83
CA GLU A 266 0.65 1.36 -11.91
C GLU A 266 0.24 1.93 -10.54
N LEU A 267 0.52 1.19 -9.46
CA LEU A 267 0.20 1.58 -8.09
C LEU A 267 1.43 2.11 -7.35
N ALA A 268 2.50 1.33 -7.39
CA ALA A 268 3.70 1.62 -6.63
C ALA A 268 4.97 1.09 -7.30
N ILE A 269 6.08 1.78 -7.06
CA ILE A 269 7.41 1.33 -7.46
C ILE A 269 8.20 1.01 -6.20
N LEU A 270 8.62 -0.25 -6.08
CA LEU A 270 9.50 -0.75 -5.03
C LEU A 270 10.88 -1.06 -5.62
N TYR A 271 11.86 -1.23 -4.73
CA TYR A 271 13.24 -1.48 -5.15
C TYR A 271 13.73 -2.80 -4.61
N SER A 272 14.29 -3.64 -5.48
CA SER A 272 15.03 -4.81 -5.03
C SER A 272 16.48 -4.44 -4.72
N SER A 273 17.05 -5.05 -3.69
CA SER A 273 18.50 -5.05 -3.46
C SER A 273 19.15 -5.89 -4.57
N GLY A 274 19.62 -5.23 -5.62
CA GLY A 274 20.43 -5.93 -6.64
C GLY A 274 21.76 -6.37 -6.02
N THR A 275 22.14 -7.62 -6.22
CA THR A 275 23.45 -8.15 -5.79
C THR A 275 24.62 -7.49 -6.52
N THR A 276 24.35 -6.81 -7.64
CA THR A 276 25.35 -6.16 -8.48
C THR A 276 24.77 -4.88 -9.11
N GLY A 277 24.98 -3.72 -8.50
CA GLY A 277 24.66 -2.44 -9.14
C GLY A 277 23.48 -1.70 -8.50
N LYS A 278 22.88 -0.79 -9.25
CA LYS A 278 21.76 0.07 -8.79
C LYS A 278 20.53 -0.74 -8.46
N PRO A 279 19.74 -0.33 -7.43
CA PRO A 279 18.48 -0.97 -7.10
C PRO A 279 17.55 -1.01 -8.33
N LYS A 280 16.97 -2.19 -8.61
CA LYS A 280 16.03 -2.36 -9.72
C LYS A 280 14.65 -1.87 -9.31
N CYS A 281 14.01 -1.05 -10.15
CA CYS A 281 12.64 -0.61 -9.97
C CYS A 281 11.67 -1.73 -10.36
N ILE A 282 10.80 -2.10 -9.44
CA ILE A 282 9.73 -3.10 -9.65
C ILE A 282 8.40 -2.35 -9.54
N CYS A 283 7.67 -2.29 -10.65
CA CYS A 283 6.37 -1.64 -10.69
C CYS A 283 5.25 -2.62 -10.35
N HIS A 284 4.53 -2.33 -9.28
CA HIS A 284 3.36 -3.07 -8.83
C HIS A 284 2.08 -2.45 -9.39
N ARG A 285 1.13 -3.30 -9.83
CA ARG A 285 -0.12 -2.85 -10.47
C ARG A 285 -1.30 -2.99 -9.54
N SER A 286 -2.24 -2.04 -9.63
CA SER A 286 -3.36 -1.86 -8.69
C SER A 286 -4.21 -3.11 -8.49
N GLY A 287 -4.73 -3.67 -9.59
CA GLY A 287 -5.63 -4.82 -9.51
C GLY A 287 -4.92 -6.07 -9.01
N GLY A 288 -3.72 -6.35 -9.54
CA GLY A 288 -2.93 -7.50 -9.12
C GLY A 288 -2.57 -7.47 -7.65
N VAL A 289 -2.10 -6.32 -7.14
CA VAL A 289 -1.78 -6.13 -5.72
C VAL A 289 -3.03 -6.27 -4.85
N LEU A 290 -4.16 -5.67 -5.25
CA LEU A 290 -5.40 -5.75 -4.49
C LEU A 290 -5.87 -7.19 -4.29
N LEU A 291 -5.98 -7.95 -5.38
CA LEU A 291 -6.43 -9.34 -5.31
C LEU A 291 -5.44 -10.24 -4.56
N GLN A 292 -4.15 -10.06 -4.82
CA GLN A 292 -3.10 -10.85 -4.15
C GLN A 292 -3.07 -10.58 -2.65
N HIS A 293 -3.15 -9.33 -2.21
CA HIS A 293 -3.15 -8.99 -0.79
C HIS A 293 -4.42 -9.50 -0.08
N LEU A 294 -5.59 -9.37 -0.70
CA LEU A 294 -6.82 -9.94 -0.12
C LEU A 294 -6.72 -11.45 0.04
N LYS A 295 -6.26 -12.15 -1.01
CA LYS A 295 -6.03 -13.58 -0.96
C LYS A 295 -5.05 -13.94 0.17
N GLU A 296 -3.92 -13.26 0.23
CA GLU A 296 -2.86 -13.56 1.22
C GLU A 296 -3.34 -13.29 2.64
N HIS A 297 -3.78 -12.07 2.92
CA HIS A 297 -4.15 -11.69 4.29
C HIS A 297 -5.41 -12.40 4.79
N GLN A 298 -6.44 -12.51 3.95
CA GLN A 298 -7.70 -13.09 4.38
C GLN A 298 -7.69 -14.62 4.34
N LEU A 299 -7.14 -15.24 3.30
CA LEU A 299 -7.22 -16.69 3.14
C LEU A 299 -6.02 -17.41 3.77
N HIS A 300 -4.78 -16.99 3.49
CA HIS A 300 -3.59 -17.67 4.00
C HIS A 300 -3.27 -17.27 5.43
N CYS A 301 -3.26 -15.97 5.73
CA CYS A 301 -3.00 -15.47 7.08
C CYS A 301 -4.24 -15.50 7.99
N ASN A 302 -5.42 -15.81 7.46
CA ASN A 302 -6.68 -15.87 8.19
C ASN A 302 -6.99 -14.60 9.03
N ILE A 303 -6.56 -13.43 8.57
CA ILE A 303 -6.80 -12.16 9.26
C ILE A 303 -8.31 -11.88 9.29
N LYS A 304 -8.81 -11.57 10.46
CA LYS A 304 -10.22 -11.24 10.74
C LYS A 304 -10.29 -9.88 11.43
N PRO A 305 -11.45 -9.21 11.43
CA PRO A 305 -11.68 -8.11 12.37
C PRO A 305 -11.30 -8.56 13.78
N VAL A 306 -10.59 -7.72 14.52
CA VAL A 306 -10.05 -8.01 15.85
C VAL A 306 -8.93 -9.07 15.93
N SER A 307 -8.38 -9.54 14.82
CA SER A 307 -7.15 -10.35 14.85
C SER A 307 -6.02 -9.53 15.44
N TYR A 308 -5.30 -10.13 16.40
CA TYR A 308 -4.11 -9.55 16.99
C TYR A 308 -2.90 -10.31 16.44
N THR A 309 -2.08 -9.66 15.62
CA THR A 309 -0.84 -10.24 15.13
C THR A 309 0.31 -9.68 15.94
N HIS A 310 1.01 -10.54 16.67
CA HIS A 310 2.32 -10.22 17.23
C HIS A 310 3.36 -10.32 16.10
N LEU A 311 3.48 -9.28 15.29
CA LEU A 311 4.68 -9.11 14.48
C LEU A 311 5.81 -8.72 15.44
N ARG A 312 6.57 -9.69 15.87
CA ARG A 312 7.85 -9.41 16.53
C ARG A 312 8.74 -8.76 15.48
N ALA A 313 9.33 -7.63 15.85
CA ALA A 313 10.33 -6.92 15.07
C ALA A 313 11.67 -7.71 14.99
N HIS A 314 11.62 -9.01 14.70
CA HIS A 314 12.81 -9.85 14.55
C HIS A 314 13.49 -9.70 13.19
N GLU A 315 12.90 -8.94 12.28
CA GLU A 315 13.43 -8.78 10.92
C GLU A 315 14.08 -7.43 10.66
N THR A 316 14.27 -6.60 11.68
CA THR A 316 14.97 -5.32 11.54
C THR A 316 16.34 -5.28 12.22
N ALA A 317 16.82 -6.41 12.72
CA ALA A 317 18.11 -6.54 13.36
C ALA A 317 19.02 -7.49 12.58
N THR A 318 19.42 -7.10 11.38
CA THR A 318 20.69 -7.51 10.72
C THR A 318 21.09 -6.43 9.73
#